data_38769ece046613fb4c8f23ebcfb3a3f2
#
_entry.id   38769ece046613fb4c8f23ebcfb3a3f2
#
_cell.length_a   1.000
_cell.length_b   1.000
_cell.length_c   1.000
_cell.angle_alpha   90.00
_cell.angle_beta   90.00
_cell.angle_gamma   90.00
#
_symmetry.space_group_name_H-M   'P 1'
#
loop_
_entity.id
_entity.type
_entity.pdbx_description
1 polymer ?
#
loop_
_entity_poly.entity_id
_entity_poly.type
_entity_poly.pdbx_seq_one_letter_code
_entity_poly.pdbx_strand_id
1 'polypeptide(L)'
;MIFQPIIKAQGLVKHYGRVVALDHADLELYPGEVLGVIGDNGAGKSTLIKAISGALQVNAGEILLENKPVSFKNPMEAREAGIETVYQNLAVSPALSIADNMYLGRELRISGILGKVFRMLDKKTMQQQAREKLSDLGLLTIQNINQAIETLSGGQRQGVAV
;
A
#
# COMPACT_ATOMS: atom_id res chain seq x y z
N MET A 1 12.00 -29.66 -0.76
CA MET A 1 12.35 -28.26 -1.00
C MET A 1 12.06 -27.51 0.27
N ILE A 2 13.06 -26.87 0.87
CA ILE A 2 12.84 -26.01 2.03
C ILE A 2 12.36 -24.68 1.45
N PHE A 3 11.05 -24.40 1.58
CA PHE A 3 10.51 -23.10 1.19
C PHE A 3 11.04 -22.06 2.18
N GLN A 4 11.69 -21.03 1.67
CA GLN A 4 12.15 -19.90 2.47
C GLN A 4 11.02 -18.85 2.50
N PRO A 5 10.79 -18.19 3.64
CA PRO A 5 9.79 -17.13 3.71
C PRO A 5 10.20 -15.95 2.82
N ILE A 6 9.20 -15.35 2.14
CA ILE A 6 9.40 -14.13 1.36
C ILE A 6 9.52 -12.91 2.28
N ILE A 7 8.73 -12.90 3.36
CA ILE A 7 8.82 -11.90 4.42
C ILE A 7 8.99 -12.63 5.75
N LYS A 8 9.95 -12.20 6.55
CA LYS A 8 10.15 -12.69 7.90
C LYS A 8 10.37 -11.51 8.84
N ALA A 9 9.56 -11.42 9.88
CA ALA A 9 9.75 -10.50 10.99
C ALA A 9 10.22 -11.30 12.20
N GLN A 10 11.26 -10.84 12.90
CA GLN A 10 11.85 -11.56 14.02
C GLN A 10 12.03 -10.64 15.21
N GLY A 11 11.45 -11.02 16.36
CA GLY A 11 11.60 -10.34 17.63
C GLY A 11 11.21 -8.87 17.60
N LEU A 12 10.18 -8.48 16.81
CA LEU A 12 9.79 -7.09 16.69
C LEU A 12 9.27 -6.52 17.98
N VAL A 13 9.87 -5.43 18.45
CA VAL A 13 9.45 -4.70 19.63
C VAL A 13 9.04 -3.29 19.24
N LYS A 14 7.86 -2.84 19.74
CA LYS A 14 7.41 -1.47 19.58
C LYS A 14 6.76 -0.94 20.83
N HIS A 15 7.27 0.19 21.30
CA HIS A 15 6.71 0.95 22.42
C HIS A 15 6.13 2.28 21.95
N TYR A 16 4.98 2.66 22.51
CA TYR A 16 4.42 4.00 22.47
C TYR A 16 4.40 4.57 23.89
N GLY A 17 5.47 5.25 24.27
CA GLY A 17 5.67 5.67 25.65
C GLY A 17 5.75 4.46 26.58
N ARG A 18 4.76 4.30 27.47
CA ARG A 18 4.67 3.16 28.39
C ARG A 18 3.88 1.97 27.87
N VAL A 19 3.25 2.11 26.69
CA VAL A 19 2.44 1.04 26.11
C VAL A 19 3.32 0.18 25.20
N VAL A 20 3.38 -1.11 25.48
CA VAL A 20 4.04 -2.11 24.63
C VAL A 20 3.02 -2.52 23.55
N ALA A 21 3.28 -2.15 22.31
CA ALA A 21 2.40 -2.46 21.18
C ALA A 21 2.84 -3.72 20.40
N LEU A 22 4.13 -4.02 20.41
CA LEU A 22 4.71 -5.30 19.98
C LEU A 22 5.72 -5.74 21.03
N ASP A 23 5.65 -6.99 21.43
CA ASP A 23 6.56 -7.63 22.38
C ASP A 23 7.15 -8.89 21.75
N HIS A 24 8.35 -8.77 21.18
CA HIS A 24 9.07 -9.83 20.48
C HIS A 24 8.20 -10.57 19.44
N ALA A 25 7.44 -9.82 18.66
CA ALA A 25 6.51 -10.38 17.67
C ALA A 25 7.27 -10.97 16.48
N ASP A 26 6.88 -12.19 16.11
CA ASP A 26 7.40 -12.91 14.96
C ASP A 26 6.30 -13.09 13.91
N LEU A 27 6.70 -13.13 12.63
CA LEU A 27 5.83 -13.45 11.52
C LEU A 27 6.66 -14.02 10.37
N GLU A 28 6.15 -15.06 9.73
CA GLU A 28 6.70 -15.58 8.48
C GLU A 28 5.60 -15.68 7.43
N LEU A 29 5.90 -15.25 6.22
CA LEU A 29 5.01 -15.35 5.06
C LEU A 29 5.77 -16.03 3.92
N TYR A 30 5.17 -17.07 3.35
CA TYR A 30 5.77 -17.85 2.30
C TYR A 30 5.21 -17.49 0.91
N PRO A 31 5.96 -17.74 -0.18
CA PRO A 31 5.47 -17.50 -1.53
C PRO A 31 4.16 -18.24 -1.81
N GLY A 32 3.16 -17.51 -2.33
CA GLY A 32 1.83 -18.07 -2.66
C GLY A 32 0.92 -18.31 -1.46
N GLU A 33 1.35 -17.95 -0.24
CA GLU A 33 0.56 -18.08 0.97
C GLU A 33 -0.37 -16.89 1.19
N VAL A 34 -1.53 -17.15 1.79
CA VAL A 34 -2.42 -16.14 2.36
C VAL A 34 -2.43 -16.30 3.88
N LEU A 35 -1.77 -15.39 4.58
CA LEU A 35 -1.64 -15.39 6.03
C LEU A 35 -2.69 -14.49 6.70
N GLY A 36 -3.56 -15.07 7.53
CA GLY A 36 -4.54 -14.33 8.33
C GLY A 36 -3.98 -13.94 9.69
N VAL A 37 -3.88 -12.64 9.98
CA VAL A 37 -3.48 -12.14 11.32
C VAL A 37 -4.73 -11.85 12.14
N ILE A 38 -5.00 -12.69 13.14
CA ILE A 38 -6.17 -12.61 14.02
C ILE A 38 -5.78 -12.22 15.46
N GLY A 39 -6.72 -11.73 16.22
CA GLY A 39 -6.53 -11.34 17.64
C GLY A 39 -7.45 -10.18 18.03
N ASP A 40 -7.50 -9.89 19.32
CA ASP A 40 -8.34 -8.85 19.92
C ASP A 40 -7.95 -7.42 19.48
N ASN A 41 -8.84 -6.46 19.77
CA ASN A 41 -8.52 -5.05 19.59
C ASN A 41 -7.39 -4.66 20.57
N GLY A 42 -6.36 -4.01 20.03
CA GLY A 42 -5.16 -3.68 20.83
C GLY A 42 -4.06 -4.75 20.82
N ALA A 43 -4.26 -5.94 20.22
CA ALA A 43 -3.25 -7.01 20.16
C ALA A 43 -2.03 -6.72 19.27
N GLY A 44 -1.86 -5.50 18.77
CA GLY A 44 -0.69 -5.12 17.97
C GLY A 44 -0.77 -5.43 16.46
N LYS A 45 -1.85 -6.04 15.95
CA LYS A 45 -2.00 -6.41 14.52
C LYS A 45 -1.66 -5.27 13.55
N SER A 46 -2.32 -4.12 13.75
CA SER A 46 -2.07 -2.95 12.88
C SER A 46 -0.67 -2.38 13.05
N THR A 47 -0.06 -2.52 14.24
CA THR A 47 1.31 -2.09 14.50
C THR A 47 2.30 -2.98 13.75
N LEU A 48 2.08 -4.29 13.75
CA LEU A 48 2.88 -5.26 13.00
C LEU A 48 2.84 -4.97 11.49
N ILE A 49 1.64 -4.80 10.92
CA ILE A 49 1.50 -4.48 9.49
C ILE A 49 2.15 -3.13 9.15
N LYS A 50 1.99 -2.10 10.01
CA LYS A 50 2.67 -0.81 9.83
C LYS A 50 4.19 -0.92 9.89
N ALA A 51 4.73 -1.80 10.72
CA ALA A 51 6.18 -2.06 10.78
C ALA A 51 6.68 -2.68 9.47
N ILE A 52 6.01 -3.73 8.98
CA ILE A 52 6.36 -4.42 7.74
C ILE A 52 6.23 -3.48 6.53
N SER A 53 5.21 -2.63 6.51
CA SER A 53 4.97 -1.68 5.40
C SER A 53 5.81 -0.39 5.48
N GLY A 54 6.74 -0.28 6.42
CA GLY A 54 7.57 0.93 6.57
C GLY A 54 6.83 2.17 7.09
N ALA A 55 5.57 2.05 7.47
CA ALA A 55 4.79 3.15 8.05
C ALA A 55 5.16 3.42 9.52
N LEU A 56 5.95 2.53 10.12
CA LEU A 56 6.36 2.59 11.51
C LEU A 56 7.76 2.00 11.68
N GLN A 57 8.62 2.70 12.44
CA GLN A 57 9.91 2.16 12.86
C GLN A 57 9.75 1.37 14.17
N VAL A 58 10.31 0.16 14.23
CA VAL A 58 10.36 -0.65 15.44
C VAL A 58 11.49 -0.20 16.37
N ASN A 59 11.40 -0.56 17.64
CA ASN A 59 12.43 -0.27 18.63
C ASN A 59 13.52 -1.36 18.66
N ALA A 60 13.16 -2.62 18.37
CA ALA A 60 14.07 -3.74 18.26
C ALA A 60 13.50 -4.83 17.35
N GLY A 61 14.33 -5.82 17.01
CA GLY A 61 13.99 -6.87 16.05
C GLY A 61 14.38 -6.48 14.64
N GLU A 62 14.14 -7.39 13.70
CA GLU A 62 14.49 -7.20 12.30
C GLU A 62 13.40 -7.72 11.36
N ILE A 63 13.37 -7.15 10.16
CA ILE A 63 12.51 -7.60 9.06
C ILE A 63 13.42 -8.04 7.93
N LEU A 64 13.18 -9.25 7.42
CA LEU A 64 13.87 -9.78 6.25
C LEU A 64 12.89 -9.89 5.09
N LEU A 65 13.30 -9.44 3.93
CA LEU A 65 12.64 -9.63 2.65
C LEU A 65 13.55 -10.50 1.79
N GLU A 66 13.06 -11.68 1.38
CA GLU A 66 13.86 -12.68 0.67
C GLU A 66 15.21 -12.99 1.36
N ASN A 67 15.18 -13.19 2.69
CA ASN A 67 16.34 -13.42 3.57
C ASN A 67 17.36 -12.25 3.63
N LYS A 68 17.04 -11.09 3.12
CA LYS A 68 17.87 -9.89 3.24
C LYS A 68 17.28 -8.96 4.29
N PRO A 69 18.04 -8.51 5.28
CA PRO A 69 17.53 -7.55 6.24
C PRO A 69 17.17 -6.24 5.55
N VAL A 70 15.98 -5.74 5.86
CA VAL A 70 15.44 -4.49 5.31
C VAL A 70 15.01 -3.56 6.43
N SER A 71 15.16 -2.26 6.20
CA SER A 71 14.68 -1.22 7.10
C SER A 71 14.15 -0.07 6.25
N PHE A 72 12.82 0.01 6.16
CA PHE A 72 12.17 1.04 5.37
C PHE A 72 11.96 2.30 6.20
N LYS A 73 12.39 3.44 5.72
CA LYS A 73 12.21 4.74 6.39
C LYS A 73 10.79 5.29 6.23
N ASN A 74 10.10 4.84 5.19
CA ASN A 74 8.75 5.25 4.83
C ASN A 74 8.06 4.18 3.96
N PRO A 75 6.73 4.24 3.79
CA PRO A 75 5.99 3.27 2.97
C PRO A 75 6.39 3.25 1.49
N MET A 76 6.96 4.33 0.96
CA MET A 76 7.40 4.38 -0.43
C MET A 76 8.57 3.43 -0.68
N GLU A 77 9.54 3.39 0.24
CA GLU A 77 10.68 2.44 0.17
C GLU A 77 10.21 0.97 0.26
N ALA A 78 9.23 0.67 1.12
CA ALA A 78 8.65 -0.67 1.21
C ALA A 78 7.95 -1.06 -0.10
N ARG A 79 7.25 -0.12 -0.72
CA ARG A 79 6.58 -0.30 -2.00
C ARG A 79 7.56 -0.51 -3.16
N GLU A 80 8.65 0.24 -3.22
CA GLU A 80 9.72 0.05 -4.20
C GLU A 80 10.39 -1.33 -4.06
N ALA A 81 10.39 -1.88 -2.85
CA ALA A 81 10.85 -3.23 -2.56
C ALA A 81 9.80 -4.33 -2.84
N GLY A 82 8.57 -3.96 -3.28
CA GLY A 82 7.51 -4.89 -3.65
C GLY A 82 6.48 -5.18 -2.56
N ILE A 83 6.47 -4.43 -1.44
CA ILE A 83 5.47 -4.57 -0.37
C ILE A 83 4.37 -3.53 -0.57
N GLU A 84 3.27 -3.91 -1.20
CA GLU A 84 2.08 -3.05 -1.32
C GLU A 84 1.17 -3.20 -0.10
N THR A 85 0.57 -2.09 0.34
CA THR A 85 -0.31 -2.09 1.52
C THR A 85 -1.60 -1.35 1.24
N VAL A 86 -2.72 -2.01 1.50
CA VAL A 86 -4.05 -1.38 1.48
C VAL A 86 -4.51 -1.18 2.92
N TYR A 87 -4.68 0.07 3.31
CA TYR A 87 -5.14 0.42 4.65
C TYR A 87 -6.67 0.42 4.73
N GLN A 88 -7.20 0.08 5.91
CA GLN A 88 -8.64 0.11 6.19
C GLN A 88 -9.27 1.49 5.93
N ASN A 89 -8.56 2.57 6.29
CA ASN A 89 -8.91 3.92 5.88
C ASN A 89 -8.33 4.16 4.50
N LEU A 90 -9.19 4.15 3.49
CA LEU A 90 -8.81 4.35 2.10
C LEU A 90 -8.07 5.68 1.94
N ALA A 91 -6.83 5.61 1.45
CA ALA A 91 -6.01 6.78 1.17
C ALA A 91 -6.44 7.44 -0.15
N VAL A 92 -7.74 7.77 -0.25
CA VAL A 92 -8.32 8.44 -1.41
C VAL A 92 -8.69 9.87 -1.06
N SER A 93 -8.47 10.79 -1.99
CA SER A 93 -8.95 12.17 -1.89
C SER A 93 -10.37 12.27 -2.47
N PRO A 94 -11.40 12.54 -1.64
CA PRO A 94 -12.79 12.51 -2.08
C PRO A 94 -13.09 13.47 -3.25
N ALA A 95 -12.43 14.63 -3.25
CA ALA A 95 -12.65 15.68 -4.24
C ALA A 95 -11.94 15.44 -5.59
N LEU A 96 -10.96 14.53 -5.65
CA LEU A 96 -10.26 14.22 -6.87
C LEU A 96 -11.02 13.21 -7.72
N SER A 97 -10.77 13.22 -9.03
CA SER A 97 -11.31 12.23 -9.94
C SER A 97 -10.78 10.82 -9.62
N ILE A 98 -11.46 9.80 -10.13
CA ILE A 98 -11.01 8.42 -10.01
C ILE A 98 -9.60 8.26 -10.61
N ALA A 99 -9.39 8.78 -11.82
CA ALA A 99 -8.09 8.70 -12.48
C ALA A 99 -6.99 9.41 -11.71
N ASP A 100 -7.25 10.61 -11.17
CA ASP A 100 -6.26 11.35 -10.38
C ASP A 100 -5.93 10.63 -9.07
N ASN A 101 -6.91 9.98 -8.42
CA ASN A 101 -6.67 9.19 -7.22
C ASN A 101 -5.82 7.94 -7.50
N MET A 102 -6.10 7.21 -8.58
CA MET A 102 -5.34 6.02 -8.96
C MET A 102 -3.86 6.33 -9.25
N TYR A 103 -3.56 7.57 -9.64
CA TYR A 103 -2.20 8.03 -9.93
C TYR A 103 -1.62 8.97 -8.88
N LEU A 104 -2.28 9.15 -7.75
CA LEU A 104 -1.81 10.04 -6.68
C LEU A 104 -0.42 9.60 -6.18
N GLY A 105 0.56 10.51 -6.26
CA GLY A 105 1.96 10.24 -5.91
C GLY A 105 2.77 9.44 -6.95
N ARG A 106 2.13 9.06 -8.07
CA ARG A 106 2.76 8.36 -9.22
C ARG A 106 2.27 8.89 -10.56
N GLU A 107 2.00 10.18 -10.61
CA GLU A 107 1.44 10.83 -11.78
C GLU A 107 2.35 10.68 -13.01
N LEU A 108 1.73 10.33 -14.14
CA LEU A 108 2.44 10.27 -15.43
C LEU A 108 2.63 11.69 -15.98
N ARG A 109 3.81 11.95 -16.51
CA ARG A 109 4.16 13.24 -17.12
C ARG A 109 4.31 13.10 -18.61
N ILE A 110 3.93 14.15 -19.33
CA ILE A 110 4.13 14.22 -20.78
C ILE A 110 5.63 14.10 -21.10
N SER A 111 5.97 13.40 -22.17
CA SER A 111 7.33 13.26 -22.63
C SER A 111 7.92 14.59 -23.12
N GLY A 112 9.26 14.75 -23.03
CA GLY A 112 9.97 15.92 -23.52
C GLY A 112 10.09 17.09 -22.52
N ILE A 113 10.37 18.29 -23.04
CA ILE A 113 10.63 19.50 -22.24
C ILE A 113 9.43 19.90 -21.40
N LEU A 114 8.21 19.78 -21.94
CA LEU A 114 6.98 20.14 -21.24
C LEU A 114 6.76 19.29 -19.97
N GLY A 115 7.05 17.99 -20.03
CA GLY A 115 6.94 17.12 -18.85
C GLY A 115 8.11 17.30 -17.86
N LYS A 116 9.34 17.53 -18.37
CA LYS A 116 10.53 17.67 -17.49
C LYS A 116 10.58 19.03 -16.80
N VAL A 117 10.34 20.13 -17.53
CA VAL A 117 10.50 21.50 -17.01
C VAL A 117 9.19 21.99 -16.37
N PHE A 118 8.07 21.88 -17.08
CA PHE A 118 6.76 22.38 -16.62
C PHE A 118 5.99 21.36 -15.80
N ARG A 119 6.51 20.13 -15.61
CA ARG A 119 5.88 19.05 -14.84
C ARG A 119 4.43 18.75 -15.29
N MET A 120 4.13 18.95 -16.57
CA MET A 120 2.78 18.73 -17.10
C MET A 120 2.38 17.25 -17.05
N LEU A 121 1.19 16.99 -16.53
CA LEU A 121 0.64 15.64 -16.39
C LEU A 121 0.09 15.11 -17.69
N ASP A 122 0.34 13.84 -17.99
CA ASP A 122 -0.29 13.11 -19.09
C ASP A 122 -1.66 12.54 -18.66
N LYS A 123 -2.62 13.43 -18.48
CA LYS A 123 -3.96 13.06 -18.02
C LYS A 123 -4.65 12.06 -18.97
N LYS A 124 -4.37 12.14 -20.28
CA LYS A 124 -4.99 11.25 -21.26
C LYS A 124 -4.56 9.80 -21.04
N THR A 125 -3.26 9.57 -20.92
CA THR A 125 -2.70 8.24 -20.64
C THR A 125 -3.14 7.72 -19.27
N MET A 126 -3.12 8.57 -18.23
CA MET A 126 -3.60 8.21 -16.90
C MET A 126 -5.07 7.76 -16.91
N GLN A 127 -5.95 8.50 -17.59
CA GLN A 127 -7.37 8.16 -17.70
C GLN A 127 -7.60 6.86 -18.48
N GLN A 128 -6.86 6.64 -19.56
CA GLN A 128 -6.98 5.41 -20.34
C GLN A 128 -6.56 4.19 -19.52
N GLN A 129 -5.38 4.24 -18.91
CA GLN A 129 -4.88 3.14 -18.10
C GLN A 129 -5.73 2.89 -16.84
N ALA A 130 -6.26 3.95 -16.22
CA ALA A 130 -7.20 3.82 -15.10
C ALA A 130 -8.47 3.07 -15.52
N ARG A 131 -9.02 3.38 -16.71
CA ARG A 131 -10.21 2.68 -17.23
C ARG A 131 -9.92 1.20 -17.49
N GLU A 132 -8.79 0.89 -18.11
CA GLU A 132 -8.36 -0.48 -18.37
C GLU A 132 -8.24 -1.29 -17.05
N LYS A 133 -7.55 -0.74 -16.05
CA LYS A 133 -7.40 -1.39 -14.74
C LYS A 133 -8.73 -1.62 -14.01
N LEU A 134 -9.65 -0.64 -14.05
CA LEU A 134 -10.97 -0.82 -13.44
C LEU A 134 -11.80 -1.89 -14.16
N SER A 135 -11.65 -1.99 -15.49
CA SER A 135 -12.28 -3.06 -16.27
C SER A 135 -11.74 -4.43 -15.87
N ASP A 136 -10.43 -4.57 -15.72
CA ASP A 136 -9.78 -5.83 -15.29
C ASP A 136 -10.22 -6.25 -13.89
N LEU A 137 -10.50 -5.30 -13.00
CA LEU A 137 -11.05 -5.53 -11.66
C LEU A 137 -12.56 -5.81 -11.66
N GLY A 138 -13.21 -5.86 -12.83
CA GLY A 138 -14.65 -6.09 -12.95
C GLY A 138 -15.53 -4.91 -12.51
N LEU A 139 -14.96 -3.71 -12.34
CA LEU A 139 -15.67 -2.49 -11.93
C LEU A 139 -16.32 -1.78 -13.14
N LEU A 140 -17.01 -2.54 -13.98
CA LEU A 140 -17.63 -2.07 -15.24
C LEU A 140 -18.76 -1.05 -15.02
N THR A 141 -19.27 -0.94 -13.81
CA THR A 141 -20.32 0.04 -13.45
C THR A 141 -19.80 1.46 -13.37
N ILE A 142 -18.47 1.67 -13.33
CA ILE A 142 -17.84 2.98 -13.31
C ILE A 142 -17.66 3.46 -14.76
N GLN A 143 -18.63 4.20 -15.28
CA GLN A 143 -18.60 4.70 -16.67
C GLN A 143 -17.77 5.99 -16.83
N ASN A 144 -17.80 6.87 -15.83
CA ASN A 144 -17.11 8.16 -15.88
C ASN A 144 -15.87 8.18 -14.97
N ILE A 145 -14.70 7.97 -15.55
CA ILE A 145 -13.41 7.97 -14.84
C ILE A 145 -13.04 9.34 -14.25
N ASN A 146 -13.68 10.42 -14.73
CA ASN A 146 -13.42 11.78 -14.28
C ASN A 146 -14.34 12.22 -13.14
N GLN A 147 -15.31 11.38 -12.73
CA GLN A 147 -16.14 11.72 -11.57
C GLN A 147 -15.34 11.69 -10.28
N ALA A 148 -15.76 12.51 -9.31
CA ALA A 148 -15.14 12.54 -7.98
C ALA A 148 -15.39 11.22 -7.22
N ILE A 149 -14.41 10.76 -6.46
CA ILE A 149 -14.52 9.49 -5.69
C ILE A 149 -15.66 9.52 -4.67
N GLU A 150 -15.99 10.68 -4.11
CA GLU A 150 -17.10 10.81 -3.16
C GLU A 150 -18.45 10.35 -3.73
N THR A 151 -18.63 10.38 -5.05
CA THR A 151 -19.84 9.92 -5.74
C THR A 151 -19.96 8.40 -5.84
N LEU A 152 -18.91 7.67 -5.52
CA LEU A 152 -18.87 6.21 -5.58
C LEU A 152 -19.46 5.55 -4.33
N SER A 153 -20.02 4.35 -4.50
CA SER A 153 -20.38 3.48 -3.37
C SER A 153 -19.14 3.05 -2.57
N GLY A 154 -19.34 2.57 -1.34
CA GLY A 154 -18.25 2.10 -0.48
C GLY A 154 -17.38 1.04 -1.15
N GLY A 155 -18.00 0.02 -1.76
CA GLY A 155 -17.28 -1.05 -2.47
C GLY A 155 -16.51 -0.55 -3.71
N GLN A 156 -17.11 0.36 -4.48
CA GLN A 156 -16.43 0.98 -5.64
C GLN A 156 -15.21 1.80 -5.19
N ARG A 157 -15.35 2.59 -4.11
CA ARG A 157 -14.21 3.34 -3.54
C ARG A 157 -13.09 2.42 -3.08
N GLN A 158 -13.42 1.29 -2.48
CA GLN A 158 -12.45 0.29 -2.07
C GLN A 158 -11.72 -0.30 -3.28
N GLY A 159 -12.44 -0.64 -4.35
CA GLY A 159 -11.82 -1.13 -5.58
C GLY A 159 -10.92 -0.13 -6.31
N VAL A 160 -11.16 1.18 -6.16
CA VAL A 160 -10.28 2.24 -6.69
C VAL A 160 -9.01 2.39 -5.83
N ALA A 161 -9.08 2.05 -4.54
CA ALA A 161 -7.96 2.20 -3.60
C ALA A 161 -6.98 1.01 -3.59
N VAL A 162 -7.33 -0.09 -4.23
CA VAL A 162 -6.48 -1.29 -4.42
C VAL A 162 -5.67 -1.17 -5.71
#